data_4e77e0557614678254a8abc59ed9c587
#
_entry.id   4e77e0557614678254a8abc59ed9c587
#
_cell.length_a   1.000
_cell.length_b   1.000
_cell.length_c   1.000
_cell.angle_alpha   90.00
_cell.angle_beta   90.00
_cell.angle_gamma   90.00
#
_symmetry.space_group_name_H-M   'P 1'
#
loop_
_entity.id
_entity.type
_entity.pdbx_description
1 polymer ?
#
loop_
_entity_poly.entity_id
_entity_poly.type
_entity_poly.pdbx_seq_one_letter_code
_entity_poly.pdbx_strand_id
1 'polypeptide(L)'
;FLEETTVGRVLIWRITPIEVGFDNVNKTLDKKLISKLIDISYRKAGLKSTVIFADQLMYLGFDYSTRSGSSIGVDDFVIPEEKPSIIDSAEKEVKEIESQFSSGLVTQGERYNKVIDIWSRANEKVAKAMMAKISTDVAVDEDGKEAEQPSFNSVFIYADSGARGSPAQIRQLSGMRGLMSKPDGSIIETPITANFREGLSVLQY
;
A
#
# COMPACT_ATOMS: atom_id res chain seq x y z
N PHE A 1 37.51 -1.79 -5.50
CA PHE A 1 36.67 -0.90 -4.67
C PHE A 1 35.92 -1.78 -3.67
N LEU A 2 35.89 -1.34 -2.41
CA LEU A 2 35.04 -1.93 -1.37
C LEU A 2 33.87 -0.98 -1.18
N GLU A 3 32.65 -1.48 -1.41
CA GLU A 3 31.40 -0.72 -1.22
C GLU A 3 30.42 -1.54 -0.40
N GLU A 4 29.69 -0.87 0.47
CA GLU A 4 28.62 -1.47 1.22
C GLU A 4 27.42 -1.72 0.29
N THR A 5 26.97 -2.98 0.21
CA THR A 5 25.89 -3.38 -0.70
C THR A 5 25.17 -4.62 -0.18
N THR A 6 24.11 -5.04 -0.87
CA THR A 6 23.34 -6.24 -0.57
C THR A 6 23.46 -7.26 -1.69
N VAL A 7 23.22 -8.54 -1.37
CA VAL A 7 23.27 -9.64 -2.35
C VAL A 7 22.32 -9.37 -3.53
N GLY A 8 21.12 -8.88 -3.27
CA GLY A 8 20.14 -8.57 -4.34
C GLY A 8 20.65 -7.51 -5.32
N ARG A 9 21.33 -6.46 -4.83
CA ARG A 9 21.93 -5.43 -5.69
C ARG A 9 23.05 -5.97 -6.54
N VAL A 10 23.88 -6.84 -6.01
CA VAL A 10 24.96 -7.51 -6.78
C VAL A 10 24.39 -8.41 -7.86
N LEU A 11 23.30 -9.14 -7.57
CA LEU A 11 22.63 -9.97 -8.57
C LEU A 11 22.09 -9.13 -9.73
N ILE A 12 21.48 -7.97 -9.44
CA ILE A 12 20.99 -7.06 -10.48
C ILE A 12 22.17 -6.42 -11.24
N TRP A 13 23.24 -6.03 -10.52
CA TRP A 13 24.45 -5.51 -11.17
C TRP A 13 25.06 -6.48 -12.19
N ARG A 14 25.05 -7.76 -11.87
CA ARG A 14 25.61 -8.81 -12.75
C ARG A 14 24.96 -8.87 -14.15
N ILE A 15 23.69 -8.47 -14.25
CA ILE A 15 22.93 -8.44 -15.50
C ILE A 15 22.85 -7.05 -16.12
N THR A 16 23.25 -6.01 -15.38
CA THR A 16 23.18 -4.62 -15.82
C THR A 16 24.35 -4.31 -16.76
N PRO A 17 24.13 -3.60 -17.90
CA PRO A 17 25.22 -3.14 -18.75
C PRO A 17 26.22 -2.28 -17.98
N ILE A 18 27.53 -2.49 -18.23
CA ILE A 18 28.59 -1.87 -17.42
C ILE A 18 28.61 -0.33 -17.54
N GLU A 19 28.12 0.20 -18.65
CA GLU A 19 27.99 1.63 -18.91
C GLU A 19 27.04 2.35 -17.98
N VAL A 20 26.13 1.61 -17.36
CA VAL A 20 25.14 2.17 -16.41
C VAL A 20 25.80 2.66 -15.13
N GLY A 21 26.83 1.94 -14.65
CA GLY A 21 27.54 2.24 -13.40
C GLY A 21 26.85 1.64 -12.17
N PHE A 22 27.67 1.16 -11.22
CA PHE A 22 27.18 0.48 -10.00
C PHE A 22 26.34 1.39 -9.09
N ASP A 23 26.67 2.67 -9.01
CA ASP A 23 25.96 3.67 -8.19
C ASP A 23 24.46 3.77 -8.51
N ASN A 24 24.06 3.47 -9.74
CA ASN A 24 22.67 3.48 -10.16
C ASN A 24 21.91 2.24 -9.69
N VAL A 25 22.61 1.14 -9.43
CA VAL A 25 22.06 -0.14 -8.96
C VAL A 25 22.13 -0.25 -7.43
N ASN A 26 23.14 0.37 -6.79
CA ASN A 26 23.34 0.29 -5.35
C ASN A 26 22.34 1.14 -4.55
N LYS A 27 21.05 0.93 -4.81
CA LYS A 27 19.91 1.60 -4.17
C LYS A 27 18.79 0.60 -3.93
N THR A 28 17.85 0.95 -3.09
CA THR A 28 16.60 0.17 -2.95
C THR A 28 15.78 0.35 -4.22
N LEU A 29 15.70 -0.71 -5.03
CA LEU A 29 15.07 -0.67 -6.35
C LEU A 29 13.58 -1.02 -6.24
N ASP A 30 12.75 0.01 -6.20
CA ASP A 30 11.30 -0.10 -6.37
C ASP A 30 10.93 -0.06 -7.88
N LYS A 31 9.65 -0.21 -8.18
CA LYS A 31 9.12 -0.14 -9.55
C LYS A 31 9.54 1.14 -10.29
N LYS A 32 9.57 2.30 -9.61
CA LYS A 32 9.92 3.59 -10.22
C LYS A 32 11.41 3.66 -10.55
N LEU A 33 12.24 3.19 -9.62
CA LEU A 33 13.69 3.17 -9.80
C LEU A 33 14.14 2.14 -10.85
N ILE A 34 13.47 0.99 -10.95
CA ILE A 34 13.70 0.03 -12.04
C ILE A 34 13.36 0.65 -13.40
N SER A 35 12.24 1.36 -13.53
CA SER A 35 11.90 2.06 -14.77
C SER A 35 12.96 3.12 -15.13
N LYS A 36 13.46 3.85 -14.13
CA LYS A 36 14.56 4.81 -14.33
C LYS A 36 15.88 4.12 -14.71
N LEU A 37 16.16 2.96 -14.14
CA LEU A 37 17.37 2.18 -14.47
C LEU A 37 17.33 1.70 -15.93
N ILE A 38 16.18 1.28 -16.43
CA ILE A 38 15.97 0.91 -17.83
C ILE A 38 16.16 2.13 -18.75
N ASP A 39 15.66 3.31 -18.39
CA ASP A 39 15.87 4.55 -19.17
C ASP A 39 17.37 4.94 -19.22
N ILE A 40 18.07 4.84 -18.08
CA ILE A 40 19.52 5.09 -18.02
C ILE A 40 20.27 4.08 -18.90
N SER A 41 19.90 2.80 -18.86
CA SER A 41 20.49 1.76 -19.71
C SER A 41 20.29 2.07 -21.19
N TYR A 42 19.09 2.48 -21.58
CA TYR A 42 18.80 2.86 -22.96
C TYR A 42 19.67 4.02 -23.46
N ARG A 43 19.83 5.05 -22.64
CA ARG A 43 20.63 6.24 -22.98
C ARG A 43 22.12 5.98 -23.04
N LYS A 44 22.65 5.10 -22.17
CA LYS A 44 24.09 4.84 -22.07
C LYS A 44 24.56 3.64 -22.88
N ALA A 45 23.81 2.54 -22.89
CA ALA A 45 24.19 1.27 -23.49
C ALA A 45 23.45 0.96 -24.81
N GLY A 46 22.44 1.78 -25.17
CA GLY A 46 21.68 1.66 -26.42
C GLY A 46 20.61 0.58 -26.37
N LEU A 47 19.80 0.51 -27.45
CA LEU A 47 18.58 -0.31 -27.51
C LEU A 47 18.84 -1.80 -27.28
N LYS A 48 19.81 -2.37 -27.97
CA LYS A 48 20.09 -3.82 -27.92
C LYS A 48 20.45 -4.29 -26.52
N SER A 49 21.37 -3.60 -25.85
CA SER A 49 21.81 -3.93 -24.49
C SER A 49 20.64 -3.76 -23.48
N THR A 50 19.80 -2.75 -23.67
CA THR A 50 18.64 -2.52 -22.81
C THR A 50 17.58 -3.62 -22.93
N VAL A 51 17.32 -4.11 -24.15
CA VAL A 51 16.36 -5.23 -24.34
C VAL A 51 16.89 -6.49 -23.65
N ILE A 52 18.19 -6.81 -23.84
CA ILE A 52 18.81 -7.96 -23.17
C ILE A 52 18.75 -7.81 -21.65
N PHE A 53 19.05 -6.63 -21.14
CA PHE A 53 18.97 -6.33 -19.71
C PHE A 53 17.54 -6.50 -19.15
N ALA A 54 16.55 -5.96 -19.85
CA ALA A 54 15.14 -6.08 -19.43
C ALA A 54 14.68 -7.55 -19.40
N ASP A 55 15.08 -8.34 -20.38
CA ASP A 55 14.79 -9.77 -20.46
C ASP A 55 15.45 -10.54 -19.30
N GLN A 56 16.72 -10.29 -19.07
CA GLN A 56 17.47 -10.91 -17.96
C GLN A 56 16.90 -10.50 -16.60
N LEU A 57 16.47 -9.24 -16.43
CA LEU A 57 15.84 -8.76 -15.20
C LEU A 57 14.51 -9.46 -14.94
N MET A 58 13.71 -9.67 -15.96
CA MET A 58 12.45 -10.42 -15.86
C MET A 58 12.69 -11.86 -15.41
N TYR A 59 13.61 -12.59 -16.04
CA TYR A 59 13.93 -13.97 -15.67
C TYR A 59 14.55 -14.07 -14.28
N LEU A 60 15.43 -13.14 -13.91
CA LEU A 60 15.97 -13.05 -12.55
C LEU A 60 14.85 -12.88 -11.52
N GLY A 61 13.89 -11.99 -11.81
CA GLY A 61 12.71 -11.78 -10.97
C GLY A 61 11.88 -13.05 -10.82
N PHE A 62 11.61 -13.77 -11.88
CA PHE A 62 10.84 -15.03 -11.82
C PHE A 62 11.55 -16.11 -11.00
N ASP A 63 12.87 -16.30 -11.20
CA ASP A 63 13.66 -17.29 -10.49
C ASP A 63 13.66 -17.02 -8.97
N TYR A 64 13.97 -15.80 -8.56
CA TYR A 64 14.01 -15.45 -7.14
C TYR A 64 12.63 -15.34 -6.49
N SER A 65 11.60 -14.92 -7.22
CA SER A 65 10.22 -14.98 -6.73
C SER A 65 9.78 -16.41 -6.45
N THR A 66 10.12 -17.35 -7.33
CA THR A 66 9.84 -18.78 -7.13
C THR A 66 10.60 -19.34 -5.92
N ARG A 67 11.88 -19.00 -5.77
CA ARG A 67 12.71 -19.47 -4.65
C ARG A 67 12.28 -18.88 -3.30
N SER A 68 11.74 -17.66 -3.28
CA SER A 68 11.30 -17.01 -2.05
C SER A 68 10.13 -17.75 -1.37
N GLY A 69 9.33 -18.52 -2.15
CA GLY A 69 8.17 -19.23 -1.64
C GLY A 69 7.07 -18.32 -1.08
N SER A 70 7.09 -17.02 -1.42
CA SER A 70 6.11 -16.06 -0.93
C SER A 70 4.70 -16.43 -1.39
N SER A 71 3.76 -16.49 -0.44
CA SER A 71 2.35 -16.73 -0.69
C SER A 71 1.51 -15.72 0.10
N ILE A 72 0.24 -15.58 -0.29
CA ILE A 72 -0.71 -14.69 0.39
C ILE A 72 -1.86 -15.53 0.91
N GLY A 73 -2.09 -15.47 2.22
CA GLY A 73 -3.25 -16.04 2.90
C GLY A 73 -4.24 -14.95 3.32
N VAL A 74 -5.41 -15.35 3.78
CA VAL A 74 -6.41 -14.42 4.32
C VAL A 74 -5.91 -13.74 5.59
N ASP A 75 -5.10 -14.42 6.38
CA ASP A 75 -4.55 -13.92 7.64
C ASP A 75 -3.50 -12.82 7.46
N ASP A 76 -2.86 -12.75 6.29
CA ASP A 76 -1.90 -11.69 5.95
C ASP A 76 -2.56 -10.31 5.81
N PHE A 77 -3.88 -10.27 5.61
CA PHE A 77 -4.66 -9.05 5.58
C PHE A 77 -5.05 -8.63 7.00
N VAL A 78 -4.13 -8.02 7.73
CA VAL A 78 -4.34 -7.62 9.12
C VAL A 78 -5.28 -6.43 9.20
N ILE A 79 -6.33 -6.55 10.03
CA ILE A 79 -7.29 -5.47 10.31
C ILE A 79 -6.75 -4.67 11.51
N PRO A 80 -6.63 -3.34 11.42
CA PRO A 80 -6.15 -2.52 12.54
C PRO A 80 -7.13 -2.54 13.71
N GLU A 81 -6.62 -2.67 14.92
CA GLU A 81 -7.43 -2.70 16.15
C GLU A 81 -8.11 -1.34 16.44
N GLU A 82 -7.52 -0.25 15.95
CA GLU A 82 -8.05 1.10 16.09
C GLU A 82 -9.26 1.38 15.18
N LYS A 83 -9.54 0.52 14.20
CA LYS A 83 -10.63 0.71 13.23
C LYS A 83 -11.98 0.99 13.89
N PRO A 84 -12.47 0.20 14.89
CA PRO A 84 -13.76 0.46 15.53
C PRO A 84 -13.82 1.86 16.18
N SER A 85 -12.76 2.27 16.88
CA SER A 85 -12.72 3.55 17.57
C SER A 85 -12.72 4.74 16.59
N ILE A 86 -12.07 4.60 15.44
CA ILE A 86 -12.08 5.62 14.39
C ILE A 86 -13.48 5.76 13.78
N ILE A 87 -14.15 4.63 13.52
CA ILE A 87 -15.50 4.62 12.97
C ILE A 87 -16.49 5.22 13.97
N ASP A 88 -16.45 4.82 15.24
CA ASP A 88 -17.32 5.34 16.30
C ASP A 88 -17.18 6.87 16.48
N SER A 89 -15.93 7.36 16.37
CA SER A 89 -15.67 8.81 16.43
C SER A 89 -16.30 9.53 15.23
N ALA A 90 -16.14 8.97 14.02
CA ALA A 90 -16.74 9.56 12.82
C ALA A 90 -18.28 9.54 12.86
N GLU A 91 -18.89 8.46 13.35
CA GLU A 91 -20.33 8.37 13.52
C GLU A 91 -20.88 9.40 14.50
N LYS A 92 -20.16 9.69 15.60
CA LYS A 92 -20.53 10.75 16.54
C LYS A 92 -20.49 12.12 15.89
N GLU A 93 -19.42 12.43 15.14
CA GLU A 93 -19.31 13.68 14.38
C GLU A 93 -20.45 13.83 13.35
N VAL A 94 -20.80 12.75 12.65
CA VAL A 94 -21.93 12.76 11.69
C VAL A 94 -23.26 13.03 12.40
N LYS A 95 -23.54 12.37 13.53
CA LYS A 95 -24.76 12.61 14.32
C LYS A 95 -24.89 14.06 14.82
N GLU A 96 -23.76 14.69 15.17
CA GLU A 96 -23.74 16.12 15.53
C GLU A 96 -24.14 17.00 14.34
N ILE A 97 -23.63 16.72 13.14
CA ILE A 97 -24.00 17.46 11.93
C ILE A 97 -25.47 17.24 11.57
N GLU A 98 -26.00 16.03 11.72
CA GLU A 98 -27.41 15.73 11.51
C GLU A 98 -28.31 16.48 12.50
N SER A 99 -27.90 16.59 13.77
CA SER A 99 -28.59 17.40 14.77
C SER A 99 -28.60 18.87 14.43
N GLN A 100 -27.45 19.42 13.96
CA GLN A 100 -27.36 20.81 13.49
C GLN A 100 -28.26 21.06 12.28
N PHE A 101 -28.34 20.12 11.36
CA PHE A 101 -29.24 20.20 10.20
C PHE A 101 -30.71 20.17 10.64
N SER A 102 -31.08 19.28 11.55
CA SER A 102 -32.46 19.21 12.09
C SER A 102 -32.87 20.48 12.83
N SER A 103 -31.91 21.17 13.45
CA SER A 103 -32.11 22.46 14.11
C SER A 103 -32.10 23.66 13.16
N GLY A 104 -31.93 23.44 11.85
CA GLY A 104 -31.89 24.51 10.83
C GLY A 104 -30.62 25.36 10.83
N LEU A 105 -29.56 24.93 11.50
CA LEU A 105 -28.28 25.65 11.60
C LEU A 105 -27.41 25.49 10.36
N VAL A 106 -27.59 24.43 9.59
CA VAL A 106 -26.82 24.13 8.35
C VAL A 106 -27.77 23.78 7.20
N THR A 107 -27.37 24.12 6.00
CA THR A 107 -28.09 23.76 4.76
C THR A 107 -27.86 22.31 4.39
N GLN A 108 -28.70 21.74 3.53
CA GLN A 108 -28.55 20.37 3.05
C GLN A 108 -27.22 20.17 2.29
N GLY A 109 -26.78 21.15 1.50
CA GLY A 109 -25.49 21.08 0.79
C GLY A 109 -24.29 21.11 1.75
N GLU A 110 -24.35 21.92 2.79
CA GLU A 110 -23.31 21.96 3.82
C GLU A 110 -23.27 20.66 4.62
N ARG A 111 -24.42 20.12 5.01
CA ARG A 111 -24.51 18.81 5.67
C ARG A 111 -23.85 17.73 4.81
N TYR A 112 -24.23 17.63 3.55
CA TYR A 112 -23.68 16.67 2.59
C TYR A 112 -22.14 16.75 2.51
N ASN A 113 -21.61 17.96 2.30
CA ASN A 113 -20.17 18.16 2.19
C ASN A 113 -19.41 17.82 3.49
N LYS A 114 -19.97 18.20 4.65
CA LYS A 114 -19.36 17.90 5.95
C LYS A 114 -19.35 16.40 6.25
N VAL A 115 -20.43 15.69 5.93
CA VAL A 115 -20.50 14.22 6.11
C VAL A 115 -19.47 13.50 5.25
N ILE A 116 -19.33 13.90 3.97
CA ILE A 116 -18.33 13.32 3.09
C ILE A 116 -16.91 13.60 3.60
N ASP A 117 -16.62 14.81 4.08
CA ASP A 117 -15.31 15.16 4.63
C ASP A 117 -14.98 14.33 5.88
N ILE A 118 -15.94 14.15 6.80
CA ILE A 118 -15.76 13.31 7.98
C ILE A 118 -15.39 11.88 7.59
N TRP A 119 -16.13 11.27 6.68
CA TRP A 119 -15.88 9.91 6.25
C TRP A 119 -14.60 9.76 5.42
N SER A 120 -14.23 10.76 4.62
CA SER A 120 -12.94 10.79 3.91
C SER A 120 -11.76 10.82 4.87
N ARG A 121 -11.84 11.65 5.92
CA ARG A 121 -10.81 11.71 6.98
C ARG A 121 -10.74 10.41 7.78
N ALA A 122 -11.89 9.83 8.13
CA ALA A 122 -11.94 8.54 8.82
C ALA A 122 -11.30 7.43 7.98
N ASN A 123 -11.64 7.35 6.70
CA ASN A 123 -11.05 6.38 5.76
C ASN A 123 -9.53 6.52 5.63
N GLU A 124 -9.01 7.76 5.62
CA GLU A 124 -7.57 8.01 5.59
C GLU A 124 -6.88 7.60 6.91
N LYS A 125 -7.51 7.87 8.07
CA LYS A 125 -7.00 7.42 9.38
C LYS A 125 -6.92 5.90 9.45
N VAL A 126 -7.98 5.19 9.02
CA VAL A 126 -7.99 3.71 8.96
C VAL A 126 -6.91 3.19 8.02
N ALA A 127 -6.71 3.83 6.86
CA ALA A 127 -5.66 3.45 5.93
C ALA A 127 -4.25 3.61 6.53
N LYS A 128 -4.00 4.71 7.24
CA LYS A 128 -2.71 4.95 7.93
C LYS A 128 -2.47 3.93 9.04
N ALA A 129 -3.47 3.68 9.89
CA ALA A 129 -3.38 2.69 10.97
C ALA A 129 -3.12 1.28 10.40
N MET A 130 -3.82 0.90 9.34
CA MET A 130 -3.62 -0.36 8.64
C MET A 130 -2.19 -0.49 8.09
N MET A 131 -1.70 0.52 7.36
CA MET A 131 -0.34 0.50 6.80
C MET A 131 0.72 0.45 7.89
N ALA A 132 0.56 1.19 8.98
CA ALA A 132 1.46 1.11 10.13
C ALA A 132 1.50 -0.30 10.74
N LYS A 133 0.32 -0.94 10.91
CA LYS A 133 0.23 -2.29 11.49
C LYS A 133 0.86 -3.36 10.61
N ILE A 134 0.73 -3.28 9.28
CA ILE A 134 1.32 -4.29 8.38
C ILE A 134 2.78 -4.03 8.02
N SER A 135 3.30 -2.82 8.27
CA SER A 135 4.69 -2.44 7.93
C SER A 135 5.72 -2.84 8.97
N THR A 136 5.30 -3.04 10.21
CA THR A 136 6.21 -3.32 11.34
C THR A 136 5.76 -4.56 12.09
N ASP A 137 6.73 -5.41 12.40
CA ASP A 137 6.58 -6.57 13.29
C ASP A 137 7.46 -6.37 14.50
N VAL A 138 7.01 -6.86 15.65
CA VAL A 138 7.82 -6.91 16.87
C VAL A 138 8.55 -8.25 16.90
N ALA A 139 9.86 -8.21 16.77
CA ALA A 139 10.71 -9.39 16.97
C ALA A 139 11.27 -9.38 18.38
N VAL A 140 11.37 -10.57 18.96
CA VAL A 140 12.02 -10.78 20.24
C VAL A 140 13.43 -11.33 19.96
N ASP A 141 14.46 -10.59 20.38
CA ASP A 141 15.85 -11.01 20.26
C ASP A 141 16.14 -12.21 21.18
N GLU A 142 17.28 -12.87 20.97
CA GLU A 142 17.75 -14.00 21.82
C GLU A 142 17.84 -13.62 23.31
N ASP A 143 18.05 -12.33 23.62
CA ASP A 143 18.06 -11.77 24.96
C ASP A 143 16.67 -11.44 25.53
N GLY A 144 15.58 -11.74 24.80
CA GLY A 144 14.21 -11.47 25.22
C GLY A 144 13.78 -10.00 25.11
N LYS A 145 14.54 -9.17 24.39
CA LYS A 145 14.18 -7.77 24.12
C LYS A 145 13.34 -7.66 22.87
N GLU A 146 12.23 -6.94 22.99
CA GLU A 146 11.38 -6.60 21.85
C GLU A 146 12.04 -5.49 21.00
N ALA A 147 12.17 -5.73 19.72
CA ALA A 147 12.64 -4.76 18.74
C ALA A 147 11.68 -4.67 17.56
N GLU A 148 11.33 -3.45 17.17
CA GLU A 148 10.56 -3.24 15.95
C GLU A 148 11.45 -3.50 14.73
N GLN A 149 10.95 -4.31 13.81
CA GLN A 149 11.61 -4.59 12.53
C GLN A 149 10.62 -4.46 11.38
N PRO A 150 11.11 -4.25 10.14
CA PRO A 150 10.25 -4.28 8.95
C PRO A 150 9.52 -5.62 8.86
N SER A 151 8.22 -5.56 8.61
CA SER A 151 7.38 -6.76 8.54
C SER A 151 7.74 -7.64 7.35
N PHE A 152 7.71 -8.95 7.56
CA PHE A 152 7.80 -9.96 6.49
C PHE A 152 6.43 -10.33 5.90
N ASN A 153 5.38 -9.54 6.19
CA ASN A 153 4.06 -9.76 5.61
C ASN A 153 4.12 -9.66 4.09
N SER A 154 3.73 -10.72 3.39
CA SER A 154 3.80 -10.79 1.92
C SER A 154 2.97 -9.70 1.24
N VAL A 155 1.82 -9.31 1.81
CA VAL A 155 0.96 -8.24 1.30
C VAL A 155 1.69 -6.89 1.36
N PHE A 156 2.36 -6.61 2.48
CA PHE A 156 3.17 -5.40 2.65
C PHE A 156 4.33 -5.37 1.67
N ILE A 157 5.10 -6.46 1.55
CA ILE A 157 6.25 -6.57 0.63
C ILE A 157 5.82 -6.28 -0.82
N TYR A 158 4.71 -6.85 -1.28
CA TYR A 158 4.23 -6.62 -2.64
C TYR A 158 3.76 -5.19 -2.89
N ALA A 159 3.12 -4.56 -1.90
CA ALA A 159 2.66 -3.18 -2.01
C ALA A 159 3.80 -2.17 -1.94
N ASP A 160 4.75 -2.35 -1.01
CA ASP A 160 5.88 -1.46 -0.80
C ASP A 160 6.85 -1.50 -2.00
N SER A 161 7.16 -2.70 -2.51
CA SER A 161 7.98 -2.86 -3.70
C SER A 161 7.29 -2.35 -4.99
N GLY A 162 5.98 -2.20 -4.98
CA GLY A 162 5.19 -1.85 -6.16
C GLY A 162 5.02 -2.99 -7.17
N ALA A 163 5.36 -4.23 -6.78
CA ALA A 163 5.23 -5.41 -7.63
C ALA A 163 3.76 -5.73 -7.91
N ARG A 164 2.91 -5.71 -6.88
CA ARG A 164 1.48 -5.97 -7.02
C ARG A 164 0.69 -5.31 -5.89
N GLY A 165 -0.46 -4.75 -6.26
CA GLY A 165 -1.31 -4.03 -5.32
C GLY A 165 -0.87 -2.59 -5.09
N SER A 166 -1.79 -1.79 -4.59
CA SER A 166 -1.54 -0.44 -4.14
C SER A 166 -2.08 -0.28 -2.72
N PRO A 167 -1.62 0.70 -1.94
CA PRO A 167 -2.19 0.97 -0.61
C PRO A 167 -3.71 1.13 -0.63
N ALA A 168 -4.27 1.71 -1.71
CA ALA A 168 -5.71 1.87 -1.88
C ALA A 168 -6.44 0.52 -2.07
N GLN A 169 -5.84 -0.44 -2.76
CA GLN A 169 -6.41 -1.79 -2.92
C GLN A 169 -6.34 -2.58 -1.62
N ILE A 170 -5.22 -2.52 -0.89
CA ILE A 170 -5.08 -3.19 0.39
C ILE A 170 -6.03 -2.60 1.42
N ARG A 171 -6.26 -1.28 1.40
CA ARG A 171 -7.25 -0.63 2.25
C ARG A 171 -8.65 -1.23 2.09
N GLN A 172 -9.07 -1.54 0.86
CA GLN A 172 -10.36 -2.19 0.62
C GLN A 172 -10.42 -3.62 1.17
N LEU A 173 -9.28 -4.31 1.21
CA LEU A 173 -9.18 -5.69 1.68
C LEU A 173 -9.12 -5.80 3.20
N SER A 174 -8.37 -4.92 3.88
CA SER A 174 -8.08 -5.00 5.32
C SER A 174 -8.56 -3.79 6.12
N GLY A 175 -8.77 -2.65 5.50
CA GLY A 175 -9.19 -1.44 6.17
C GLY A 175 -10.68 -1.22 6.08
N MET A 176 -11.09 -0.33 5.20
CA MET A 176 -12.47 0.08 4.98
C MET A 176 -12.66 0.41 3.50
N ARG A 177 -13.75 -0.03 2.89
CA ARG A 177 -14.05 0.27 1.50
C ARG A 177 -14.32 1.76 1.26
N GLY A 178 -15.04 2.40 2.19
CA GLY A 178 -15.26 3.84 2.23
C GLY A 178 -16.43 4.32 1.37
N LEU A 179 -16.37 5.58 0.95
CA LEU A 179 -17.40 6.22 0.16
C LEU A 179 -17.42 5.70 -1.28
N MET A 180 -18.62 5.53 -1.81
CA MET A 180 -18.85 5.07 -3.19
C MET A 180 -19.43 6.17 -4.04
N SER A 181 -19.00 6.23 -5.30
CA SER A 181 -19.54 7.18 -6.29
C SER A 181 -20.65 6.52 -7.11
N LYS A 182 -21.70 7.29 -7.35
CA LYS A 182 -22.75 6.89 -8.32
C LYS A 182 -22.27 7.13 -9.77
N PRO A 183 -22.95 6.54 -10.76
CA PRO A 183 -22.62 6.78 -12.17
C PRO A 183 -22.70 8.24 -12.61
N ASP A 184 -23.51 9.07 -11.94
CA ASP A 184 -23.64 10.52 -12.17
C ASP A 184 -22.48 11.34 -11.57
N GLY A 185 -21.54 10.69 -10.87
CA GLY A 185 -20.41 11.33 -10.21
C GLY A 185 -20.68 11.81 -8.78
N SER A 186 -21.93 11.76 -8.29
CA SER A 186 -22.25 12.09 -6.90
C SER A 186 -21.77 10.99 -5.95
N ILE A 187 -21.44 11.35 -4.72
CA ILE A 187 -20.95 10.43 -3.69
C ILE A 187 -22.13 10.00 -2.81
N ILE A 188 -22.19 8.71 -2.49
CA ILE A 188 -23.16 8.18 -1.54
C ILE A 188 -22.68 8.55 -0.14
N GLU A 189 -23.52 9.25 0.64
CA GLU A 189 -23.18 9.76 1.98
C GLU A 189 -22.88 8.64 2.97
N THR A 190 -23.53 7.49 2.83
CA THR A 190 -23.30 6.32 3.69
C THR A 190 -22.08 5.54 3.22
N PRO A 191 -20.99 5.48 3.99
CA PRO A 191 -19.80 4.74 3.60
C PRO A 191 -20.00 3.24 3.81
N ILE A 192 -19.19 2.46 3.12
CA ILE A 192 -19.04 1.03 3.41
C ILE A 192 -17.89 0.91 4.42
N THR A 193 -18.23 0.71 5.69
CA THR A 193 -17.27 0.60 6.79
C THR A 193 -16.59 -0.76 6.85
N ALA A 194 -17.22 -1.80 6.29
CA ALA A 194 -16.64 -3.12 6.17
C ALA A 194 -15.52 -3.18 5.12
N ASN A 195 -14.64 -4.15 5.27
CA ASN A 195 -13.66 -4.56 4.26
C ASN A 195 -14.02 -5.93 3.67
N PHE A 196 -13.30 -6.35 2.63
CA PHE A 196 -13.57 -7.64 1.99
C PHE A 196 -13.19 -8.84 2.87
N ARG A 197 -12.23 -8.69 3.79
CA ARG A 197 -11.86 -9.76 4.73
C ARG A 197 -12.98 -10.04 5.74
N GLU A 198 -13.61 -8.99 6.28
CA GLU A 198 -14.74 -9.10 7.20
C GLU A 198 -16.01 -9.59 6.49
N GLY A 199 -16.12 -9.33 5.21
CA GLY A 199 -17.30 -9.52 4.42
C GLY A 199 -18.26 -8.33 4.46
N LEU A 200 -18.97 -8.09 3.36
CA LEU A 200 -19.96 -7.03 3.23
C LEU A 200 -21.32 -7.53 3.70
N SER A 201 -22.08 -6.70 4.41
CA SER A 201 -23.49 -6.98 4.68
C SER A 201 -24.32 -6.83 3.38
N VAL A 202 -25.53 -7.39 3.37
CA VAL A 202 -26.44 -7.28 2.22
C VAL A 202 -26.73 -5.82 1.85
N LEU A 203 -26.80 -4.91 2.85
CA LEU A 203 -27.03 -3.48 2.62
C LEU A 203 -25.80 -2.76 2.08
N GLN A 204 -24.60 -3.30 2.28
CA GLN A 204 -23.35 -2.72 1.83
C GLN A 204 -22.92 -3.25 0.44
N TYR A 205 -23.50 -4.37 0.03
CA TYR A 205 -23.31 -4.95 -1.30
C TYR A 205 -24.17 -4.26 -2.35
#